data_0fff8ba5c8e0f9e6b60f055854eea30b
#
_entry.id   0fff8ba5c8e0f9e6b60f055854eea30b
#
_cell.length_a   1.000
_cell.length_b   1.000
_cell.length_c   1.000
_cell.angle_alpha   90.00
_cell.angle_beta   90.00
_cell.angle_gamma   90.00
#
_symmetry.space_group_name_H-M   'P 1'
#
loop_
_entity.id
_entity.type
_entity.pdbx_description
1 polymer ?
#
loop_
_entity_poly.entity_id
_entity_poly.type
_entity_poly.pdbx_seq_one_letter_code
_entity_poly.pdbx_strand_id
1 'polypeptide(L)'
;MNTSLEGLSLHVADVERSIAFYARIPGAELVSHRPHEFARFQIGTGSLHLVQLPTPNRFHIELDTENVGLLYEQLCEAGLTPASRPKHHPWGKTDFRLVDPDGYSLEFGTMETGA
;
A
#
# COMPACT_ATOMS: atom_id res chain seq x y z
N MET A 1 16.39 2.54 -25.39
CA MET A 1 15.15 2.89 -24.69
C MET A 1 14.87 1.89 -23.58
N ASN A 2 14.52 2.37 -22.41
CA ASN A 2 14.21 1.53 -21.24
C ASN A 2 12.73 1.57 -20.90
N THR A 3 12.21 0.45 -20.44
CA THR A 3 10.84 0.36 -19.94
C THR A 3 10.88 0.15 -18.43
N SER A 4 10.01 0.84 -17.70
CA SER A 4 9.90 0.70 -16.25
C SER A 4 8.44 0.61 -15.84
N LEU A 5 8.19 -0.06 -14.72
CA LEU A 5 6.85 -0.14 -14.15
C LEU A 5 6.57 1.18 -13.41
N GLU A 6 5.56 1.92 -13.86
CA GLU A 6 5.19 3.19 -13.23
C GLU A 6 4.45 2.96 -11.92
N GLY A 7 3.46 2.06 -11.92
CA GLY A 7 2.68 1.82 -10.73
C GLY A 7 1.46 0.96 -10.98
N LEU A 8 0.52 1.04 -10.05
CA LEU A 8 -0.71 0.25 -10.06
C LEU A 8 -1.93 1.17 -10.06
N SER A 9 -3.04 0.66 -10.60
CA SER A 9 -4.31 1.36 -10.57
C SER A 9 -5.33 0.49 -9.83
N LEU A 10 -5.93 1.03 -8.78
CA LEU A 10 -6.97 0.37 -7.99
C LEU A 10 -8.33 0.99 -8.29
N HIS A 11 -9.33 0.13 -8.50
CA HIS A 11 -10.72 0.57 -8.56
C HIS A 11 -11.25 0.62 -7.14
N VAL A 12 -11.68 1.80 -6.70
CA VAL A 12 -12.15 2.02 -5.33
C VAL A 12 -13.59 2.54 -5.34
N ALA A 13 -14.36 2.18 -4.32
CA ALA A 13 -15.76 2.57 -4.25
C ALA A 13 -15.92 4.06 -3.91
N ASP A 14 -15.01 4.61 -3.09
CA ASP A 14 -15.06 5.99 -2.61
C ASP A 14 -13.64 6.52 -2.53
N VAL A 15 -13.25 7.37 -3.47
CA VAL A 15 -11.87 7.84 -3.56
C VAL A 15 -11.45 8.66 -2.34
N GLU A 16 -12.37 9.44 -1.75
CA GLU A 16 -12.06 10.23 -0.55
C GLU A 16 -11.77 9.33 0.65
N ARG A 17 -12.52 8.25 0.80
CA ARG A 17 -12.28 7.26 1.84
C ARG A 17 -10.91 6.60 1.65
N SER A 18 -10.58 6.27 0.42
CA SER A 18 -9.28 5.66 0.09
C SER A 18 -8.13 6.62 0.32
N ILE A 19 -8.30 7.90 0.01
CA ILE A 19 -7.28 8.93 0.32
C ILE A 19 -7.01 8.97 1.82
N ALA A 20 -8.06 8.99 2.65
CA ALA A 20 -7.89 9.02 4.09
C ALA A 20 -7.11 7.81 4.61
N PHE A 21 -7.31 6.65 4.00
CA PHE A 21 -6.60 5.44 4.35
C PHE A 21 -5.12 5.52 3.93
N TYR A 22 -4.86 5.75 2.63
CA TYR A 22 -3.49 5.70 2.10
C TYR A 22 -2.60 6.82 2.63
N ALA A 23 -3.18 7.97 2.97
CA ALA A 23 -2.42 9.07 3.56
C ALA A 23 -1.81 8.74 4.93
N ARG A 24 -2.29 7.69 5.60
CA ARG A 24 -1.75 7.23 6.89
C ARG A 24 -0.52 6.35 6.76
N ILE A 25 -0.20 5.92 5.54
CA ILE A 25 0.96 5.07 5.32
C ILE A 25 2.20 5.97 5.24
N PRO A 26 3.20 5.75 6.11
CA PRO A 26 4.43 6.53 6.06
C PRO A 26 5.09 6.43 4.68
N GLY A 27 5.46 7.56 4.13
CA GLY A 27 6.06 7.62 2.79
C GLY A 27 5.07 7.77 1.64
N ALA A 28 3.78 7.65 1.90
CA ALA A 28 2.75 7.87 0.88
C ALA A 28 2.44 9.37 0.80
N GLU A 29 2.51 9.92 -0.41
CA GLU A 29 2.27 11.34 -0.65
C GLU A 29 1.20 11.50 -1.72
N LEU A 30 0.13 12.24 -1.38
CA LEU A 30 -0.92 12.56 -2.34
C LEU A 30 -0.40 13.62 -3.32
N VAL A 31 -0.34 13.28 -4.60
CA VAL A 31 0.21 14.18 -5.63
C VAL A 31 -0.83 14.75 -6.58
N SER A 32 -1.99 14.11 -6.72
CA SER A 32 -3.11 14.68 -7.48
C SER A 32 -4.43 14.09 -7.00
N HIS A 33 -5.49 14.89 -7.12
CA HIS A 33 -6.82 14.48 -6.65
C HIS A 33 -7.90 15.22 -7.41
N ARG A 34 -8.89 14.49 -7.91
CA ARG A 34 -10.13 15.04 -8.42
C ARG A 34 -11.28 14.41 -7.64
N PRO A 35 -12.06 15.22 -6.90
CA PRO A 35 -13.12 14.68 -6.03
C PRO A 35 -14.07 13.74 -6.76
N HIS A 36 -14.38 12.61 -6.13
CA HIS A 36 -15.29 11.57 -6.61
C HIS A 36 -14.88 10.88 -7.91
N GLU A 37 -13.62 11.13 -8.39
CA GLU A 37 -13.15 10.54 -9.64
C GLU A 37 -11.85 9.78 -9.46
N PHE A 38 -10.78 10.45 -9.01
CA PHE A 38 -9.49 9.79 -8.86
C PHE A 38 -8.57 10.50 -7.89
N ALA A 39 -7.53 9.76 -7.48
CA ALA A 39 -6.39 10.30 -6.74
C ALA A 39 -5.15 9.54 -7.16
N ARG A 40 -3.99 10.15 -6.97
CA ARG A 40 -2.70 9.50 -7.20
C ARG A 40 -1.78 9.78 -6.03
N PHE A 41 -1.20 8.71 -5.50
CA PHE A 41 -0.17 8.75 -4.47
C PHE A 41 1.17 8.38 -5.07
N GLN A 42 2.21 9.04 -4.60
CA GLN A 42 3.58 8.59 -4.79
C GLN A 42 3.99 7.84 -3.54
N ILE A 43 4.43 6.59 -3.70
CA ILE A 43 4.90 5.75 -2.60
C ILE A 43 6.29 5.25 -2.97
N GLY A 44 7.34 5.83 -2.36
CA GLY A 44 8.69 5.57 -2.79
C GLY A 44 8.88 5.99 -4.25
N THR A 45 9.33 5.09 -5.11
CA THR A 45 9.52 5.34 -6.54
C THR A 45 8.31 4.96 -7.38
N GLY A 46 7.27 4.39 -6.76
CA GLY A 46 6.08 3.92 -7.47
C GLY A 46 4.88 4.83 -7.30
N SER A 47 3.96 4.74 -8.24
CA SER A 47 2.70 5.47 -8.21
C SER A 47 1.53 4.51 -7.93
N LEU A 48 0.61 4.96 -7.08
CA LEU A 48 -0.64 4.26 -6.82
C LEU A 48 -1.78 5.15 -7.30
N HIS A 49 -2.50 4.69 -8.30
CA HIS A 49 -3.67 5.39 -8.82
C HIS A 49 -4.93 4.82 -8.19
N LEU A 50 -5.80 5.68 -7.70
CA LEU A 50 -7.10 5.32 -7.15
C LEU A 50 -8.16 5.87 -8.09
N VAL A 51 -8.98 4.99 -8.66
CA VAL A 51 -10.01 5.37 -9.62
C VAL A 51 -11.37 4.95 -9.06
N GLN A 52 -12.30 5.89 -8.93
CA GLN A 52 -13.61 5.57 -8.38
C GLN A 52 -14.45 4.85 -9.42
N LEU A 53 -14.61 3.54 -9.24
CA LEU A 53 -15.37 2.66 -10.11
C LEU A 53 -16.11 1.63 -9.26
N PRO A 54 -17.30 1.17 -9.70
CA PRO A 54 -18.12 0.31 -8.86
C PRO A 54 -17.60 -1.11 -8.65
N THR A 55 -16.75 -1.60 -9.55
CA THR A 55 -16.23 -2.97 -9.47
C THR A 55 -14.74 -2.98 -9.18
N PRO A 56 -14.30 -3.60 -8.05
CA PRO A 56 -12.87 -3.68 -7.75
C PRO A 56 -12.14 -4.61 -8.72
N ASN A 57 -10.90 -4.26 -9.03
CA ASN A 57 -9.97 -5.16 -9.69
C ASN A 57 -9.19 -5.90 -8.59
N ARG A 58 -8.94 -7.18 -8.74
CA ARG A 58 -8.38 -8.00 -7.66
C ARG A 58 -6.93 -8.38 -7.92
N PHE A 59 -6.05 -7.98 -6.99
CA PHE A 59 -4.65 -8.35 -6.98
C PHE A 59 -4.06 -7.96 -5.62
N HIS A 60 -2.84 -8.43 -5.35
CA HIS A 60 -2.09 -8.04 -4.16
C HIS A 60 -1.15 -6.90 -4.51
N ILE A 61 -0.92 -6.03 -3.55
CA ILE A 61 0.06 -4.96 -3.67
C ILE A 61 1.23 -5.32 -2.75
N GLU A 62 2.41 -5.49 -3.33
CA GLU A 62 3.61 -5.79 -2.56
C GLU A 62 4.44 -4.53 -2.39
N LEU A 63 4.80 -4.21 -1.16
CA LEU A 63 5.52 -3.01 -0.79
C LEU A 63 6.76 -3.39 0.03
N ASP A 64 7.90 -2.86 -0.38
CA ASP A 64 9.14 -3.04 0.38
C ASP A 64 9.26 -1.97 1.45
N THR A 65 9.79 -2.35 2.60
CA THR A 65 10.10 -1.42 3.67
C THR A 65 11.43 -1.81 4.31
N GLU A 66 12.15 -0.83 4.85
CA GLU A 66 13.44 -1.07 5.48
C GLU A 66 13.31 -1.75 6.84
N ASN A 67 12.22 -1.47 7.54
CA ASN A 67 12.00 -2.00 8.89
C ASN A 67 10.52 -2.32 9.07
N VAL A 68 10.17 -3.57 8.83
CA VAL A 68 8.79 -4.03 8.85
C VAL A 68 8.17 -3.92 10.25
N GLY A 69 8.95 -4.15 11.30
CA GLY A 69 8.44 -4.04 12.68
C GLY A 69 8.10 -2.60 13.05
N LEU A 70 8.96 -1.66 12.68
CA LEU A 70 8.71 -0.24 12.93
C LEU A 70 7.50 0.26 12.13
N LEU A 71 7.40 -0.15 10.87
CA LEU A 71 6.25 0.22 10.04
C LEU A 71 4.95 -0.30 10.64
N TYR A 72 4.95 -1.56 11.11
CA TYR A 72 3.79 -2.14 11.76
C TYR A 72 3.33 -1.28 12.95
N GLU A 73 4.28 -0.86 13.81
CA GLU A 73 3.97 -0.02 14.95
C GLU A 73 3.43 1.34 14.53
N GLN A 74 4.03 1.97 13.51
CA GLN A 74 3.59 3.26 13.01
C GLN A 74 2.17 3.20 12.44
N LEU A 75 1.83 2.12 11.74
CA LEU A 75 0.47 1.95 11.22
C LEU A 75 -0.55 1.79 12.33
N CYS A 76 -0.22 1.03 13.38
CA CYS A 76 -1.08 0.89 14.55
C CYS A 76 -1.28 2.24 15.26
N GLU A 77 -0.22 3.02 15.42
CA GLU A 77 -0.30 4.36 16.01
C GLU A 77 -1.15 5.31 15.16
N ALA A 78 -1.16 5.11 13.85
CA ALA A 78 -1.98 5.91 12.93
C ALA A 78 -3.46 5.49 12.93
N GLY A 79 -3.83 4.52 13.75
CA GLY A 79 -5.21 4.06 13.87
C GLY A 79 -5.60 2.98 12.89
N LEU A 80 -4.63 2.38 12.19
CA LEU A 80 -4.89 1.27 11.30
C LEU A 80 -4.76 -0.06 12.05
N THR A 81 -5.46 -1.08 11.56
CA THR A 81 -5.44 -2.42 12.16
C THR A 81 -4.95 -3.41 11.12
N PRO A 82 -3.64 -3.74 11.12
CA PRO A 82 -3.13 -4.75 10.20
C PRO A 82 -3.83 -6.10 10.37
N ALA A 83 -3.99 -6.82 9.27
CA ALA A 83 -4.67 -8.12 9.26
C ALA A 83 -3.81 -9.22 9.87
N SER A 84 -2.51 -9.03 9.95
CA SER A 84 -1.58 -9.99 10.55
C SER A 84 -0.42 -9.25 11.20
N ARG A 85 0.26 -9.94 12.13
CA ARG A 85 1.51 -9.44 12.72
C ARG A 85 2.67 -9.79 11.79
N PRO A 86 3.80 -9.07 11.88
CA PRO A 86 5.00 -9.44 11.12
C PRO A 86 5.38 -10.89 11.39
N LYS A 87 5.61 -11.62 10.31
CA LYS A 87 5.97 -13.03 10.35
C LYS A 87 7.23 -13.26 9.52
N HIS A 88 8.22 -13.91 10.12
CA HIS A 88 9.43 -14.30 9.42
C HIS A 88 9.20 -15.61 8.67
N HIS A 89 9.56 -15.62 7.39
CA HIS A 89 9.44 -16.79 6.54
C HIS A 89 10.79 -17.48 6.35
N PRO A 90 10.81 -18.82 6.12
CA PRO A 90 12.07 -19.55 5.97
C PRO A 90 12.97 -19.06 4.84
N TRP A 91 12.40 -18.40 3.82
CA TRP A 91 13.18 -17.86 2.69
C TRP A 91 13.79 -16.49 2.94
N GLY A 92 13.76 -16.01 4.20
CA GLY A 92 14.44 -14.79 4.60
C GLY A 92 13.62 -13.51 4.52
N LYS A 93 12.32 -13.62 4.29
CA LYS A 93 11.42 -12.47 4.24
C LYS A 93 10.60 -12.37 5.51
N THR A 94 10.47 -11.15 6.04
CA THR A 94 9.51 -10.86 7.12
C THR A 94 8.46 -9.93 6.55
N ASP A 95 7.18 -10.27 6.71
CA ASP A 95 6.08 -9.47 6.16
C ASP A 95 4.83 -9.49 7.02
N PHE A 96 3.92 -8.57 6.75
CA PHE A 96 2.57 -8.55 7.29
C PHE A 96 1.61 -7.95 6.27
N ARG A 97 0.31 -8.12 6.51
CA ARG A 97 -0.72 -7.62 5.62
C ARG A 97 -1.57 -6.55 6.26
N LEU A 98 -1.98 -5.59 5.42
CA LEU A 98 -2.95 -4.56 5.76
C LEU A 98 -4.00 -4.56 4.65
N VAL A 99 -5.28 -4.57 5.02
CA VAL A 99 -6.37 -4.56 4.04
C VAL A 99 -6.95 -3.15 3.96
N ASP A 100 -7.08 -2.64 2.74
CA ASP A 100 -7.64 -1.32 2.53
C ASP A 100 -9.18 -1.32 2.60
N PRO A 101 -9.85 -0.14 2.54
CA PRO A 101 -11.31 -0.07 2.65
C PRO A 101 -12.08 -0.82 1.57
N ASP A 102 -11.48 -1.09 0.42
CA ASP A 102 -12.09 -1.83 -0.67
C ASP A 102 -11.72 -3.31 -0.69
N GLY A 103 -10.94 -3.77 0.29
CA GLY A 103 -10.55 -5.16 0.42
C GLY A 103 -9.24 -5.52 -0.29
N TYR A 104 -8.49 -4.54 -0.77
CA TYR A 104 -7.18 -4.82 -1.36
C TYR A 104 -6.18 -5.19 -0.27
N SER A 105 -5.40 -6.23 -0.55
CA SER A 105 -4.36 -6.71 0.36
C SER A 105 -3.04 -6.02 0.06
N LEU A 106 -2.53 -5.28 1.03
CA LEU A 106 -1.21 -4.68 0.98
C LEU A 106 -0.25 -5.56 1.78
N GLU A 107 0.79 -6.07 1.14
CA GLU A 107 1.82 -6.84 1.81
C GLU A 107 3.08 -5.99 1.95
N PHE A 108 3.43 -5.68 3.20
CA PHE A 108 4.65 -4.95 3.53
C PHE A 108 5.70 -5.95 3.97
N GLY A 109 6.86 -5.89 3.35
CA GLY A 109 7.89 -6.85 3.64
C GLY A 109 9.30 -6.27 3.64
N THR A 110 10.19 -6.96 4.36
CA THR A 110 11.62 -6.69 4.37
C THR A 110 12.34 -7.99 4.08
N MET A 111 13.15 -8.01 3.03
CA MET A 111 13.98 -9.16 2.70
C MET A 111 15.33 -9.03 3.41
N GLU A 112 15.81 -10.11 4.04
CA GLU A 112 17.12 -10.12 4.63
C GLU A 112 18.19 -9.95 3.55
N THR A 113 19.15 -9.04 3.82
CA THR A 113 20.27 -8.81 2.92
C THR A 113 21.38 -9.81 3.17
N GLY A 114 22.12 -10.15 2.12
CA GLY A 114 23.25 -11.05 2.23
C GLY A 114 22.88 -12.52 2.28
N ALA A 115 21.64 -12.83 2.03
CA ALA A 115 21.19 -14.22 1.95
C ALA A 115 21.52 -14.84 0.60
#